data_1837374a31bb932bf13bd8f1abb64ac9
#
_entry.id   1837374a31bb932bf13bd8f1abb64ac9
#
_cell.length_a   1.000
_cell.length_b   1.000
_cell.length_c   1.000
_cell.angle_alpha   90.00
_cell.angle_beta   90.00
_cell.angle_gamma   90.00
#
_symmetry.space_group_name_H-M   'P 1'
#
loop_
_entity.id
_entity.type
_entity.pdbx_description
1 polymer ?
#
loop_
_entity_poly.entity_id
_entity_poly.type
_entity_poly.pdbx_seq_one_letter_code
_entity_poly.pdbx_strand_id
1 'polypeptide(L)'
;MEKAIQGLKQVLYVGLVEERGKVEGRRLALQITHSLKEEQKSDTVATKDGNIVAPSPSTYTVEMEFLESKSELVKMLHYAEENNKEVDLWEVDLSEKNSNDKYDSKHASGYLSGWEKTAGVDANVSVKTTFTANGKFERGEEEIDAGTVAKITKYISLKDGTEKESIPEYLPKESSVSQRSNKANKGE
;
A
#
# COMPACT_ATOMS: atom_id res chain seq x y z
N MET A 1 -13.46 -6.91 29.62
CA MET A 1 -12.26 -6.07 29.54
C MET A 1 -12.03 -5.74 28.08
N GLU A 2 -12.04 -4.48 27.71
CA GLU A 2 -11.65 -4.06 26.36
C GLU A 2 -10.17 -4.37 26.15
N LYS A 3 -9.84 -4.97 25.01
CA LYS A 3 -8.45 -5.22 24.61
C LYS A 3 -8.02 -4.17 23.60
N ALA A 4 -6.86 -3.57 23.81
CA ALA A 4 -6.27 -2.68 22.82
C ALA A 4 -5.94 -3.45 21.53
N ILE A 5 -6.23 -2.86 20.38
CA ILE A 5 -5.88 -3.39 19.07
C ILE A 5 -4.37 -3.26 18.88
N GLN A 6 -3.72 -4.33 18.46
CA GLN A 6 -2.28 -4.33 18.21
C GLN A 6 -2.00 -3.88 16.77
N GLY A 7 -1.13 -2.89 16.59
CA GLY A 7 -0.75 -2.38 15.28
C GLY A 7 -0.23 -3.44 14.30
N LEU A 8 0.38 -4.52 14.81
CA LEU A 8 0.83 -5.66 13.98
C LEU A 8 -0.33 -6.33 13.21
N LYS A 9 -1.55 -6.22 13.69
CA LYS A 9 -2.76 -6.82 13.09
C LYS A 9 -3.50 -5.87 12.15
N GLN A 10 -3.08 -4.62 12.09
CA GLN A 10 -3.57 -3.65 11.09
C GLN A 10 -2.67 -3.74 9.87
N VAL A 11 -3.21 -4.17 8.74
CA VAL A 11 -2.42 -4.41 7.52
C VAL A 11 -3.02 -3.68 6.34
N LEU A 12 -2.15 -3.26 5.44
CA LEU A 12 -2.55 -2.62 4.19
C LEU A 12 -2.56 -3.61 3.04
N TYR A 13 -3.63 -3.55 2.24
CA TYR A 13 -3.73 -4.15 0.92
C TYR A 13 -3.83 -3.05 -0.11
N VAL A 14 -3.25 -3.26 -1.27
CA VAL A 14 -3.21 -2.28 -2.35
C VAL A 14 -3.40 -2.95 -3.71
N GLY A 15 -3.95 -2.20 -4.65
CA GLY A 15 -4.14 -2.63 -6.03
C GLY A 15 -4.30 -1.43 -6.96
N LEU A 16 -4.12 -1.60 -8.27
CA LEU A 16 -4.44 -0.56 -9.24
C LEU A 16 -5.94 -0.57 -9.55
N VAL A 17 -6.55 0.61 -9.61
CA VAL A 17 -7.96 0.75 -9.98
C VAL A 17 -8.23 0.20 -11.39
N GLU A 18 -7.30 0.38 -12.32
CA GLU A 18 -7.42 -0.13 -13.70
C GLU A 18 -7.37 -1.67 -13.80
N GLU A 19 -6.92 -2.35 -12.74
CA GLU A 19 -6.91 -3.82 -12.62
C GLU A 19 -8.10 -4.37 -11.82
N ARG A 20 -8.97 -3.51 -11.33
CA ARG A 20 -10.13 -3.90 -10.53
C ARG A 20 -10.99 -4.94 -11.25
N GLY A 21 -11.32 -6.01 -10.55
CA GLY A 21 -12.06 -7.15 -11.09
C GLY A 21 -11.23 -8.14 -11.93
N LYS A 22 -9.94 -7.88 -12.13
CA LYS A 22 -8.99 -8.80 -12.80
C LYS A 22 -7.96 -9.34 -11.84
N VAL A 23 -7.49 -8.50 -10.93
CA VAL A 23 -6.49 -8.83 -9.91
C VAL A 23 -7.02 -8.41 -8.56
N GLU A 24 -6.89 -9.27 -7.57
CA GLU A 24 -7.24 -8.95 -6.17
C GLU A 24 -6.24 -7.99 -5.56
N GLY A 25 -6.67 -7.21 -4.57
CA GLY A 25 -5.78 -6.37 -3.78
C GLY A 25 -4.71 -7.22 -3.10
N ARG A 26 -3.45 -6.79 -3.18
CA ARG A 26 -2.30 -7.51 -2.64
C ARG A 26 -1.81 -6.85 -1.36
N ARG A 27 -1.45 -7.67 -0.37
CA ARG A 27 -0.92 -7.19 0.89
C ARG A 27 0.41 -6.49 0.73
N LEU A 28 0.55 -5.28 1.29
CA LEU A 28 1.84 -4.61 1.41
C LEU A 28 2.72 -5.36 2.42
N ALA A 29 3.67 -6.14 1.90
CA ALA A 29 4.61 -6.90 2.73
C ALA A 29 5.71 -5.99 3.30
N LEU A 30 6.37 -6.45 4.36
CA LEU A 30 7.49 -5.75 5.02
C LEU A 30 7.13 -4.33 5.48
N GLN A 31 5.85 -4.11 5.78
CA GLN A 31 5.35 -2.85 6.33
C GLN A 31 5.97 -2.60 7.70
N ILE A 32 6.53 -1.41 7.90
CA ILE A 32 7.10 -0.97 9.17
C ILE A 32 6.01 -0.28 9.98
N THR A 33 5.35 0.71 9.36
CA THR A 33 4.29 1.49 9.99
C THR A 33 3.37 2.09 8.95
N HIS A 34 2.16 2.42 9.36
CA HIS A 34 1.28 3.32 8.62
C HIS A 34 0.47 4.17 9.60
N SER A 35 -0.02 5.29 9.10
CA SER A 35 -0.87 6.22 9.84
C SER A 35 -2.02 6.66 8.95
N LEU A 36 -3.24 6.26 9.29
CA LEU A 36 -4.45 6.70 8.61
C LEU A 36 -4.96 7.97 9.30
N LYS A 37 -5.11 9.05 8.54
CA LYS A 37 -5.61 10.35 9.00
C LYS A 37 -6.90 10.70 8.28
N GLU A 38 -7.91 11.01 9.08
CA GLU A 38 -9.21 11.50 8.62
C GLU A 38 -9.41 12.91 9.20
N GLU A 39 -9.11 13.93 8.42
CA GLU A 39 -9.20 15.32 8.85
C GLU A 39 -10.47 15.98 8.31
N GLN A 40 -11.36 16.36 9.20
CA GLN A 40 -12.50 17.21 8.87
C GLN A 40 -12.11 18.67 9.04
N LYS A 41 -12.25 19.44 7.98
CA LYS A 41 -11.95 20.87 7.98
C LYS A 41 -13.24 21.69 8.08
N SER A 42 -13.14 22.84 8.73
CA SER A 42 -14.20 23.82 8.81
C SER A 42 -13.62 25.23 8.63
N ASP A 43 -14.31 26.05 7.89
CA ASP A 43 -13.97 27.46 7.72
C ASP A 43 -14.87 28.31 8.59
N THR A 44 -14.32 29.35 9.17
CA THR A 44 -15.08 30.31 9.96
C THR A 44 -15.28 31.57 9.13
N VAL A 45 -16.55 31.88 8.83
CA VAL A 45 -16.93 33.11 8.14
C VAL A 45 -17.44 34.10 9.15
N ALA A 46 -16.77 35.24 9.24
CA ALA A 46 -17.23 36.35 10.08
C ALA A 46 -18.40 37.09 9.40
N THR A 47 -19.50 37.24 10.07
CA THR A 47 -20.66 38.01 9.64
C THR A 47 -20.93 39.17 10.58
N LYS A 48 -21.76 40.11 10.23
CA LYS A 48 -22.17 41.25 11.07
C LYS A 48 -22.89 40.77 12.34
N ASP A 49 -23.47 39.57 12.31
CA ASP A 49 -24.25 39.00 13.44
C ASP A 49 -23.47 37.94 14.22
N GLY A 50 -22.17 37.76 13.93
CA GLY A 50 -21.30 36.79 14.57
C GLY A 50 -20.57 35.88 13.60
N ASN A 51 -19.80 34.94 14.13
CA ASN A 51 -19.05 33.97 13.35
C ASN A 51 -19.91 32.73 13.02
N ILE A 52 -19.92 32.34 11.74
CA ILE A 52 -20.56 31.12 11.27
C ILE A 52 -19.46 30.11 10.89
N VAL A 53 -19.54 28.89 11.41
CA VAL A 53 -18.65 27.80 11.04
C VAL A 53 -19.30 27.01 9.90
N ALA A 54 -18.63 26.97 8.76
CA ALA A 54 -19.05 26.19 7.59
C ALA A 54 -18.11 24.98 7.41
N PRO A 55 -18.63 23.76 7.15
CA PRO A 55 -17.79 22.62 6.81
C PRO A 55 -17.06 22.88 5.48
N SER A 56 -15.78 22.58 5.44
CA SER A 56 -14.97 22.60 4.22
C SER A 56 -14.56 21.15 3.83
N PRO A 57 -14.04 20.93 2.62
CA PRO A 57 -13.66 19.58 2.18
C PRO A 57 -12.70 18.90 3.14
N SER A 58 -13.04 17.68 3.54
CA SER A 58 -12.21 16.84 4.40
C SER A 58 -11.06 16.22 3.60
N THR A 59 -9.97 15.92 4.29
CA THR A 59 -8.80 15.26 3.71
C THR A 59 -8.62 13.90 4.36
N TYR A 60 -8.36 12.89 3.55
CA TYR A 60 -8.17 11.51 3.98
C TYR A 60 -6.84 11.01 3.42
N THR A 61 -5.90 10.67 4.30
CA THR A 61 -4.56 10.26 3.89
C THR A 61 -4.09 9.04 4.67
N VAL A 62 -3.22 8.25 4.03
CA VAL A 62 -2.46 7.19 4.68
C VAL A 62 -0.98 7.40 4.40
N GLU A 63 -0.23 7.72 5.43
CA GLU A 63 1.23 7.69 5.39
C GLU A 63 1.69 6.26 5.65
N MET A 64 2.55 5.72 4.81
CA MET A 64 3.05 4.36 4.94
C MET A 64 4.55 4.28 4.78
N GLU A 65 5.17 3.42 5.59
CA GLU A 65 6.59 3.10 5.51
C GLU A 65 6.77 1.58 5.46
N PHE A 66 7.57 1.11 4.52
CA PHE A 66 7.87 -0.30 4.31
C PHE A 66 9.31 -0.51 3.82
N LEU A 67 9.84 -1.72 4.00
CA LEU A 67 11.14 -2.05 3.44
C LEU A 67 11.03 -2.28 1.93
N GLU A 68 11.98 -1.70 1.19
CA GLU A 68 12.07 -1.93 -0.25
C GLU A 68 12.32 -3.41 -0.54
N SER A 69 11.62 -3.92 -1.53
CA SER A 69 11.81 -5.26 -2.05
C SER A 69 11.72 -5.25 -3.57
N LYS A 70 12.24 -6.30 -4.20
CA LYS A 70 12.09 -6.50 -5.67
C LYS A 70 10.74 -7.11 -6.04
N SER A 71 9.75 -7.08 -5.13
CA SER A 71 8.43 -7.63 -5.40
C SER A 71 7.70 -6.81 -6.48
N GLU A 72 6.86 -7.48 -7.24
CA GLU A 72 6.01 -6.85 -8.25
C GLU A 72 5.09 -5.78 -7.65
N LEU A 73 4.68 -5.97 -6.40
CA LEU A 73 3.83 -5.00 -5.71
C LEU A 73 4.55 -3.68 -5.47
N VAL A 74 5.80 -3.70 -5.00
CA VAL A 74 6.59 -2.47 -4.78
C VAL A 74 6.88 -1.77 -6.11
N LYS A 75 7.18 -2.53 -7.17
CA LYS A 75 7.34 -1.98 -8.52
C LYS A 75 6.03 -1.34 -9.02
N MET A 76 4.90 -1.99 -8.80
CA MET A 76 3.57 -1.48 -9.15
C MET A 76 3.27 -0.17 -8.43
N LEU A 77 3.53 -0.09 -7.12
CA LEU A 77 3.31 1.14 -6.35
C LEU A 77 4.19 2.29 -6.84
N HIS A 78 5.47 2.02 -7.11
CA HIS A 78 6.38 3.03 -7.67
C HIS A 78 5.93 3.48 -9.06
N TYR A 79 5.54 2.54 -9.93
CA TYR A 79 4.95 2.87 -11.23
C TYR A 79 3.68 3.72 -11.10
N ALA A 80 2.81 3.40 -10.13
CA ALA A 80 1.58 4.14 -9.90
C ALA A 80 1.88 5.59 -9.47
N GLU A 81 2.86 5.78 -8.59
CA GLU A 81 3.30 7.11 -8.16
C GLU A 81 3.90 7.91 -9.31
N GLU A 82 4.87 7.35 -10.06
CA GLU A 82 5.53 8.01 -11.19
C GLU A 82 4.56 8.41 -12.32
N ASN A 83 3.51 7.62 -12.54
CA ASN A 83 2.58 7.79 -13.66
C ASN A 83 1.20 8.33 -13.23
N ASN A 84 1.06 8.79 -11.99
CA ASN A 84 -0.20 9.27 -11.43
C ASN A 84 -1.36 8.29 -11.68
N LYS A 85 -1.11 6.99 -11.42
CA LYS A 85 -2.14 5.97 -11.53
C LYS A 85 -2.93 5.90 -10.24
N GLU A 86 -4.24 5.73 -10.38
CA GLU A 86 -5.14 5.59 -9.24
C GLU A 86 -4.97 4.21 -8.59
N VAL A 87 -4.87 4.20 -7.28
CA VAL A 87 -4.63 3.02 -6.44
C VAL A 87 -5.82 2.82 -5.52
N ASP A 88 -6.25 1.57 -5.37
CA ASP A 88 -7.13 1.14 -4.29
C ASP A 88 -6.29 0.78 -3.07
N LEU A 89 -6.72 1.24 -1.90
CA LEU A 89 -6.09 0.93 -0.63
C LEU A 89 -7.14 0.43 0.36
N TRP A 90 -6.83 -0.69 1.00
CA TRP A 90 -7.60 -1.26 2.11
C TRP A 90 -6.74 -1.31 3.35
N GLU A 91 -7.24 -0.81 4.46
CA GLU A 91 -6.74 -1.10 5.80
C GLU A 91 -7.62 -2.19 6.40
N VAL A 92 -7.04 -3.34 6.75
CA VAL A 92 -7.78 -4.50 7.26
C VAL A 92 -7.36 -4.80 8.69
N ASP A 93 -8.33 -4.95 9.58
CA ASP A 93 -8.12 -5.35 10.97
C ASP A 93 -8.20 -6.87 11.12
N LEU A 94 -7.04 -7.49 11.32
CA LEU A 94 -6.91 -8.94 11.54
C LEU A 94 -7.01 -9.35 13.02
N SER A 95 -7.44 -8.46 13.91
CA SER A 95 -7.50 -8.72 15.35
C SER A 95 -8.52 -9.79 15.69
N GLU A 96 -9.72 -9.61 15.21
CA GLU A 96 -10.87 -10.49 15.44
C GLU A 96 -11.77 -10.45 14.22
N LYS A 97 -12.44 -11.56 13.95
CA LYS A 97 -13.49 -11.61 12.93
C LYS A 97 -14.80 -11.06 13.52
N ASN A 98 -15.56 -10.40 12.67
CA ASN A 98 -16.88 -9.89 13.03
C ASN A 98 -17.94 -11.02 13.07
N SER A 99 -19.21 -10.65 13.31
CA SER A 99 -20.33 -11.59 13.38
C SER A 99 -20.59 -12.37 12.08
N ASN A 100 -20.04 -11.89 10.94
CA ASN A 100 -20.18 -12.51 9.62
C ASN A 100 -18.98 -13.42 9.28
N ASP A 101 -18.11 -13.72 10.24
CA ASP A 101 -16.83 -14.47 10.06
C ASP A 101 -15.86 -13.81 9.09
N LYS A 102 -15.93 -12.47 8.95
CA LYS A 102 -15.07 -11.64 8.10
C LYS A 102 -14.27 -10.65 8.91
N TYR A 103 -13.25 -10.05 8.32
CA TYR A 103 -12.42 -9.01 8.92
C TYR A 103 -12.94 -7.63 8.53
N ASP A 104 -12.99 -6.72 9.49
CA ASP A 104 -13.37 -5.34 9.22
C ASP A 104 -12.30 -4.63 8.41
N SER A 105 -12.72 -3.84 7.44
CA SER A 105 -11.85 -3.10 6.54
C SER A 105 -12.29 -1.65 6.33
N LYS A 106 -11.35 -0.83 5.91
CA LYS A 106 -11.60 0.50 5.36
C LYS A 106 -10.97 0.57 3.98
N HIS A 107 -11.73 1.00 2.99
CA HIS A 107 -11.31 1.10 1.60
C HIS A 107 -11.43 2.53 1.08
N ALA A 108 -10.48 2.95 0.27
CA ALA A 108 -10.58 4.15 -0.56
C ALA A 108 -9.75 4.01 -1.82
N SER A 109 -10.18 4.71 -2.88
CA SER A 109 -9.38 4.93 -4.09
C SER A 109 -8.70 6.29 -4.02
N GLY A 110 -7.50 6.41 -4.57
CA GLY A 110 -6.75 7.65 -4.53
C GLY A 110 -5.39 7.56 -5.23
N TYR A 111 -4.50 8.46 -4.89
CA TYR A 111 -3.20 8.60 -5.53
C TYR A 111 -2.08 8.56 -4.52
N LEU A 112 -0.94 7.99 -4.93
CA LEU A 112 0.30 8.04 -4.18
C LEU A 112 1.06 9.33 -4.49
N SER A 113 1.79 9.83 -3.50
CA SER A 113 2.66 11.00 -3.63
C SER A 113 3.87 10.90 -2.72
N GLY A 114 5.00 11.43 -3.18
CA GLY A 114 6.21 11.51 -2.38
C GLY A 114 6.87 10.15 -2.15
N TRP A 115 7.55 9.64 -3.14
CA TRP A 115 8.34 8.40 -3.01
C TRP A 115 9.71 8.72 -2.42
N GLU A 116 9.85 8.58 -1.09
CA GLU A 116 11.10 8.81 -0.38
C GLU A 116 11.79 7.48 -0.08
N LYS A 117 12.99 7.31 -0.61
CA LYS A 117 13.80 6.12 -0.41
C LYS A 117 15.00 6.43 0.47
N THR A 118 15.13 5.75 1.60
CA THR A 118 16.24 5.88 2.53
C THR A 118 17.12 4.62 2.52
N ALA A 119 18.41 4.79 2.23
CA ALA A 119 19.38 3.70 2.18
C ALA A 119 20.56 4.02 3.12
N GLY A 120 20.64 3.36 4.26
CA GLY A 120 21.76 3.45 5.20
C GLY A 120 22.77 2.32 4.98
N VAL A 121 24.02 2.52 5.44
CA VAL A 121 25.12 1.53 5.29
C VAL A 121 24.80 0.24 6.07
N ASP A 122 24.21 0.38 7.26
CA ASP A 122 23.94 -0.73 8.18
C ASP A 122 22.44 -1.03 8.33
N ALA A 123 21.58 -0.52 7.41
CA ALA A 123 20.15 -0.66 7.48
C ALA A 123 19.55 -1.15 6.16
N ASN A 124 18.43 -1.87 6.26
CA ASN A 124 17.63 -2.18 5.09
C ASN A 124 17.10 -0.89 4.47
N VAL A 125 16.96 -0.89 3.16
CA VAL A 125 16.37 0.24 2.44
C VAL A 125 14.90 0.35 2.79
N SER A 126 14.46 1.51 3.25
CA SER A 126 13.05 1.81 3.50
C SER A 126 12.50 2.79 2.48
N VAL A 127 11.22 2.68 2.25
CA VAL A 127 10.43 3.57 1.39
C VAL A 127 9.31 4.18 2.20
N LYS A 128 9.14 5.49 2.06
CA LYS A 128 7.99 6.24 2.58
C LYS A 128 7.19 6.81 1.43
N THR A 129 5.88 6.73 1.52
CA THR A 129 4.97 7.36 0.56
C THR A 129 3.65 7.70 1.25
N THR A 130 2.92 8.65 0.68
CA THR A 130 1.62 9.08 1.18
C THR A 130 0.55 8.75 0.15
N PHE A 131 -0.47 8.05 0.57
CA PHE A 131 -1.70 7.86 -0.18
C PHE A 131 -2.70 8.96 0.20
N THR A 132 -3.27 9.63 -0.79
CA THR A 132 -4.35 10.61 -0.62
C THR A 132 -5.60 10.09 -1.29
N ALA A 133 -6.64 9.87 -0.50
CA ALA A 133 -7.90 9.35 -0.99
C ALA A 133 -8.73 10.42 -1.72
N ASN A 134 -9.43 10.02 -2.77
CA ASN A 134 -10.36 10.89 -3.52
C ASN A 134 -11.62 11.24 -2.71
N GLY A 135 -11.89 10.50 -1.62
CA GLY A 135 -13.05 10.70 -0.77
C GLY A 135 -12.90 10.02 0.57
N LYS A 136 -13.99 9.94 1.31
CA LYS A 136 -14.03 9.28 2.61
C LYS A 136 -13.73 7.79 2.48
N PHE A 137 -13.03 7.22 3.48
CA PHE A 137 -12.87 5.77 3.60
C PHE A 137 -14.24 5.10 3.81
N GLU A 138 -14.54 4.15 2.96
CA GLU A 138 -15.71 3.27 3.08
C GLU A 138 -15.37 2.11 4.01
N ARG A 139 -16.32 1.77 4.88
CA ARG A 139 -16.21 0.59 5.74
C ARG A 139 -16.69 -0.62 4.98
N GLY A 140 -15.93 -1.70 5.04
CA GLY A 140 -16.21 -2.97 4.41
C GLY A 140 -15.85 -4.15 5.29
N GLU A 141 -16.06 -5.32 4.75
CA GLU A 141 -15.74 -6.60 5.39
C GLU A 141 -15.04 -7.49 4.37
N GLU A 142 -13.87 -8.03 4.74
CA GLU A 142 -13.04 -8.81 3.85
C GLU A 142 -12.92 -10.26 4.32
N GLU A 143 -13.01 -11.18 3.37
CA GLU A 143 -12.73 -12.58 3.60
C GLU A 143 -11.27 -12.89 3.29
N ILE A 144 -10.50 -13.16 4.33
CA ILE A 144 -9.06 -13.47 4.19
C ILE A 144 -8.83 -14.88 4.72
N ASP A 145 -8.17 -15.72 3.91
CA ASP A 145 -7.91 -17.10 4.27
C ASP A 145 -7.02 -17.22 5.52
N ALA A 146 -7.26 -18.28 6.31
CA ALA A 146 -6.55 -18.52 7.56
C ALA A 146 -5.03 -18.71 7.37
N GLY A 147 -4.59 -19.22 6.20
CA GLY A 147 -3.18 -19.39 5.88
C GLY A 147 -2.48 -18.05 5.70
N THR A 148 -3.13 -17.10 5.05
CA THR A 148 -2.64 -15.73 4.91
C THR A 148 -2.55 -15.03 6.26
N VAL A 149 -3.59 -15.13 7.10
CA VAL A 149 -3.58 -14.58 8.46
C VAL A 149 -2.48 -15.21 9.31
N ALA A 150 -2.27 -16.51 9.23
CA ALA A 150 -1.20 -17.19 9.96
C ALA A 150 0.21 -16.75 9.51
N LYS A 151 0.40 -16.45 8.23
CA LYS A 151 1.68 -15.89 7.73
C LYS A 151 1.91 -14.47 8.24
N ILE A 152 0.86 -13.67 8.42
CA ILE A 152 0.95 -12.32 8.95
C ILE A 152 1.26 -12.33 10.44
N THR A 153 0.64 -13.21 11.20
CA THR A 153 0.80 -13.29 12.67
C THR A 153 2.06 -14.04 13.10
N LYS A 154 2.58 -14.96 12.29
CA LYS A 154 3.92 -15.48 12.43
C LYS A 154 4.90 -14.48 11.86
N TYR A 155 5.76 -13.91 12.70
CA TYR A 155 6.89 -13.11 12.26
C TYR A 155 7.59 -13.84 11.11
N ILE A 156 7.49 -13.31 9.92
CA ILE A 156 7.82 -14.02 8.70
C ILE A 156 9.31 -14.31 8.70
N SER A 157 9.63 -15.58 8.80
CA SER A 157 10.88 -16.07 8.28
C SER A 157 10.93 -15.73 6.79
N LEU A 158 11.89 -14.90 6.39
CA LEU A 158 12.12 -14.37 5.03
C LEU A 158 12.33 -15.45 3.94
N LYS A 159 11.68 -16.60 4.01
CA LYS A 159 11.98 -17.75 3.16
C LYS A 159 11.00 -18.07 2.05
N ASP A 160 9.88 -17.39 1.92
CA ASP A 160 8.90 -17.73 0.89
C ASP A 160 8.63 -16.59 -0.09
N GLY A 161 9.67 -16.23 -0.88
CA GLY A 161 9.56 -15.41 -2.06
C GLY A 161 9.51 -16.21 -3.36
N THR A 162 8.89 -17.40 -3.40
CA THR A 162 8.90 -18.29 -4.56
C THR A 162 7.57 -18.49 -5.27
N GLU A 163 6.65 -17.57 -5.19
CA GLU A 163 5.60 -17.51 -6.20
C GLU A 163 6.09 -16.63 -7.35
N LYS A 164 6.28 -17.22 -8.50
CA LYS A 164 6.47 -16.50 -9.76
C LYS A 164 5.14 -15.83 -10.10
N GLU A 165 4.89 -14.68 -9.50
CA GLU A 165 3.83 -13.79 -9.98
C GLU A 165 4.19 -13.38 -11.41
N SER A 166 3.25 -13.54 -12.32
CA SER A 166 3.41 -13.05 -13.70
C SER A 166 3.57 -11.53 -13.65
N ILE A 167 4.63 -11.02 -14.27
CA ILE A 167 4.87 -9.56 -14.34
C ILE A 167 3.66 -8.93 -15.03
N PRO A 168 2.94 -8.01 -14.37
CA PRO A 168 1.84 -7.31 -15.01
C PRO A 168 2.28 -6.60 -16.30
N GLU A 169 1.40 -6.56 -17.30
CA GLU A 169 1.73 -6.06 -18.65
C GLU A 169 2.14 -4.57 -18.66
N TYR A 170 1.70 -3.80 -17.66
CA TYR A 170 2.03 -2.38 -17.51
C TYR A 170 3.43 -2.12 -16.93
N LEU A 171 4.09 -3.14 -16.35
CA LEU A 171 5.46 -2.98 -15.87
C LEU A 171 6.46 -3.20 -17.01
N PRO A 172 7.52 -2.39 -17.11
CA PRO A 172 8.56 -2.57 -18.09
C PRO A 172 9.17 -3.98 -17.95
N LYS A 173 9.05 -4.81 -18.96
CA LYS A 173 9.78 -6.08 -19.01
C LYS A 173 11.26 -5.73 -19.01
N GLU A 174 12.03 -6.27 -18.07
CA GLU A 174 13.48 -6.11 -18.09
C GLU A 174 13.98 -6.54 -19.47
N SER A 175 14.51 -5.57 -20.24
CA SER A 175 15.14 -5.86 -21.52
C SER A 175 16.27 -6.83 -21.20
N SER A 176 16.20 -8.03 -21.74
CA SER A 176 17.30 -8.98 -21.75
C SER A 176 18.52 -8.25 -22.29
N VAL A 177 19.40 -7.88 -21.39
CA VAL A 177 20.74 -7.39 -21.79
C VAL A 177 21.36 -8.54 -22.54
N SER A 178 21.30 -8.44 -23.87
CA SER A 178 21.97 -9.31 -24.79
C SER A 178 23.40 -9.50 -24.32
N GLN A 179 23.74 -10.72 -23.97
CA GLN A 179 25.13 -11.14 -23.86
C GLN A 179 25.79 -10.88 -25.22
N ARG A 180 26.39 -9.70 -25.36
CA ARG A 180 27.39 -9.53 -26.42
C ARG A 180 28.57 -10.42 -26.06
N SER A 181 28.55 -11.60 -26.59
CA SER A 181 29.68 -12.50 -26.62
C SER A 181 30.89 -11.73 -27.15
N ASN A 182 31.90 -11.60 -26.29
CA ASN A 182 33.25 -11.28 -26.68
C ASN A 182 33.78 -12.38 -27.59
N LYS A 183 33.55 -12.22 -28.89
CA LYS A 183 34.25 -12.89 -29.94
C LYS A 183 35.26 -11.89 -30.48
N ALA A 184 36.39 -11.78 -29.80
CA ALA A 184 37.53 -11.07 -30.35
C ALA A 184 38.78 -11.91 -30.18
N ASN A 185 39.25 -12.35 -31.33
CA ASN A 185 40.65 -12.60 -31.71
C ASN A 185 41.37 -13.79 -31.11
N LYS A 186 41.29 -14.90 -31.88
CA LYS A 186 42.45 -15.72 -32.21
C LYS A 186 42.63 -15.63 -33.72
N GLY A 187 43.73 -15.11 -34.13
CA GLY A 187 44.22 -15.05 -35.52
C GLY A 187 45.54 -14.34 -35.58
N GLU A 188 46.60 -15.16 -35.67
CA GLU A 188 47.98 -14.88 -36.10
C GLU A 188 48.87 -14.04 -35.20
#